data_c69ca593f7ddbd1401093c04f21ed4e6
#
_entry.id   c69ca593f7ddbd1401093c04f21ed4e6
#
_cell.length_a   1.000
_cell.length_b   1.000
_cell.length_c   1.000
_cell.angle_alpha   90.00
_cell.angle_beta   90.00
_cell.angle_gamma   90.00
#
_symmetry.space_group_name_H-M   'P 1'
#
loop_
_entity.id
_entity.type
_entity.pdbx_description
1 polymer ?
#
loop_
_entity_poly.entity_id
_entity_poly.type
_entity_poly.pdbx_seq_one_letter_code
_entity_poly.pdbx_strand_id
1 'polypeptide(L)'
;MLKEVDLAAQTLFAELLQRSLDAEFDAEYRENGSFIRKRSKEREYWHYQWRDGDKIRNKYVGPVSDAAISDRVQRFSSLKASFKRRQTLVRALVAAGLPTPDPLSGRIVEALWKAGFFRLRGVLVGTLAFQAYAGVLGVELGRRPLMTQDADFAQFWGVSENIGDSIEPPLKILRGVDETFRQVPHVSDPFVSTRYRNGQDYLVDFLTPNRGSEDHQGKVVRMRALAGSGAAPLRHLDFLIHEPERSVLLHAGGVPVTIPRAERYAVHKLIVAVDRVNQAKSVKDIEQASILIDVLAVRRPAELAEAWKTAWSTGKEWRRKLESGRARLPGEAQATLKNTVEGSR
;
A
#
# COMPACT_ATOMS: atom_id res chain seq x y z
N MET A 1 9.46 25.88 2.71
CA MET A 1 9.56 25.91 1.23
C MET A 1 9.44 24.46 0.74
N LEU A 2 8.50 24.19 -0.17
CA LEU A 2 8.27 22.87 -0.74
C LEU A 2 9.53 22.42 -1.46
N LYS A 3 10.09 21.26 -1.12
CA LYS A 3 11.25 20.72 -1.82
C LYS A 3 10.77 19.72 -2.87
N GLU A 4 10.91 20.11 -4.13
CA GLU A 4 10.50 19.28 -5.26
C GLU A 4 11.56 18.22 -5.57
N VAL A 5 11.10 17.06 -5.98
CA VAL A 5 11.95 16.02 -6.56
C VAL A 5 12.28 16.43 -7.99
N ASP A 6 13.53 16.20 -8.43
CA ASP A 6 13.97 16.51 -9.79
C ASP A 6 13.03 15.91 -10.85
N LEU A 7 12.80 16.65 -11.93
CA LEU A 7 11.91 16.26 -13.04
C LEU A 7 12.29 14.89 -13.64
N ALA A 8 13.61 14.60 -13.73
CA ALA A 8 14.07 13.29 -14.18
C ALA A 8 13.57 12.17 -13.26
N ALA A 9 13.62 12.35 -11.95
CA ALA A 9 13.11 11.38 -10.99
C ALA A 9 11.58 11.25 -11.06
N GLN A 10 10.83 12.33 -11.28
CA GLN A 10 9.38 12.26 -11.50
C GLN A 10 9.04 11.42 -12.74
N THR A 11 9.79 11.58 -13.84
CA THR A 11 9.64 10.80 -15.07
C THR A 11 9.96 9.30 -14.82
N LEU A 12 11.04 9.02 -14.08
CA LEU A 12 11.40 7.64 -13.70
C LEU A 12 10.34 7.00 -12.81
N PHE A 13 9.68 7.77 -11.93
CA PHE A 13 8.58 7.26 -11.11
C PHE A 13 7.36 6.89 -11.97
N ALA A 14 6.99 7.74 -12.92
CA ALA A 14 5.91 7.45 -13.86
C ALA A 14 6.21 6.19 -14.71
N GLU A 15 7.45 6.04 -15.20
CA GLU A 15 7.89 4.84 -15.90
C GLU A 15 7.82 3.59 -15.01
N LEU A 16 8.28 3.69 -13.76
CA LEU A 16 8.21 2.59 -12.80
C LEU A 16 6.77 2.19 -12.51
N LEU A 17 5.87 3.15 -12.29
CA LEU A 17 4.45 2.89 -12.05
C LEU A 17 3.84 2.13 -13.22
N GLN A 18 4.00 2.60 -14.45
CA GLN A 18 3.47 1.95 -15.65
C GLN A 18 3.99 0.51 -15.77
N ARG A 19 5.32 0.31 -15.68
CA ARG A 19 5.93 -1.01 -15.77
C ARG A 19 5.54 -1.95 -14.65
N SER A 20 5.25 -1.43 -13.48
CA SER A 20 4.81 -2.24 -12.33
C SER A 20 3.37 -2.72 -12.49
N LEU A 21 2.50 -1.92 -13.11
CA LEU A 21 1.13 -2.30 -13.46
C LEU A 21 1.10 -3.39 -14.56
N ASP A 22 2.01 -3.32 -15.53
CA ASP A 22 2.13 -4.32 -16.59
C ASP A 22 2.63 -5.69 -16.08
N ALA A 23 3.33 -5.70 -14.94
CA ALA A 23 3.94 -6.91 -14.39
C ALA A 23 2.97 -7.78 -13.55
N GLU A 24 1.71 -7.42 -13.40
CA GLU A 24 0.74 -8.14 -12.56
C GLU A 24 0.37 -9.55 -13.06
N PHE A 25 0.80 -9.95 -14.27
CA PHE A 25 0.23 -11.14 -14.94
C PHE A 25 1.03 -12.44 -14.84
N ASP A 26 2.27 -12.45 -14.30
CA ASP A 26 3.08 -13.68 -14.34
C ASP A 26 3.71 -14.10 -12.99
N ALA A 27 2.93 -14.79 -12.17
CA ALA A 27 3.36 -15.25 -10.85
C ALA A 27 3.87 -16.72 -10.80
N GLU A 28 4.01 -17.44 -11.92
CA GLU A 28 4.26 -18.89 -11.88
C GLU A 28 5.72 -19.27 -11.56
N TYR A 29 6.69 -18.42 -11.92
CA TYR A 29 8.09 -18.68 -11.65
C TYR A 29 8.72 -17.56 -10.82
N ARG A 30 9.56 -17.93 -9.84
CA ARG A 30 10.27 -16.95 -9.00
C ARG A 30 11.24 -16.13 -9.81
N GLU A 31 11.24 -14.81 -9.67
CA GLU A 31 12.09 -13.89 -10.44
C GLU A 31 13.60 -14.09 -10.20
N ASN A 32 14.00 -14.69 -9.07
CA ASN A 32 15.39 -15.00 -8.75
C ASN A 32 15.93 -16.27 -9.43
N GLY A 33 15.10 -16.97 -10.21
CA GLY A 33 15.49 -18.16 -10.93
C GLY A 33 15.88 -17.90 -12.38
N SER A 34 16.23 -18.99 -13.09
CA SER A 34 16.53 -18.97 -14.51
C SER A 34 16.18 -20.31 -15.16
N PHE A 35 15.74 -20.25 -16.42
CA PHE A 35 15.63 -21.46 -17.22
C PHE A 35 17.01 -21.82 -17.79
N ILE A 36 17.37 -23.09 -17.63
CA ILE A 36 18.60 -23.67 -18.17
C ILE A 36 18.25 -24.85 -19.05
N ARG A 37 19.05 -25.08 -20.08
CA ARG A 37 18.96 -26.30 -20.90
C ARG A 37 19.81 -27.39 -20.28
N LYS A 38 19.25 -28.58 -20.15
CA LYS A 38 20.00 -29.78 -19.77
C LYS A 38 19.84 -30.83 -20.86
N ARG A 39 20.96 -31.38 -21.28
CA ARG A 39 20.98 -32.48 -22.26
C ARG A 39 20.93 -33.82 -21.52
N SER A 40 19.98 -34.67 -21.89
CA SER A 40 19.92 -36.05 -21.45
C SER A 40 19.79 -36.96 -22.65
N LYS A 41 20.77 -37.83 -22.84
CA LYS A 41 20.95 -38.62 -24.08
C LYS A 41 21.01 -37.69 -25.30
N GLU A 42 20.15 -37.84 -26.28
CA GLU A 42 20.12 -37.02 -27.50
C GLU A 42 19.07 -35.86 -27.46
N ARG A 43 18.43 -35.64 -26.32
CA ARG A 43 17.36 -34.64 -26.20
C ARG A 43 17.72 -33.57 -25.20
N GLU A 44 17.28 -32.34 -25.48
CA GLU A 44 17.41 -31.18 -24.58
C GLU A 44 16.10 -30.89 -23.87
N TYR A 45 16.23 -30.52 -22.61
CA TYR A 45 15.10 -30.22 -21.74
C TYR A 45 15.31 -28.91 -20.99
N TRP A 46 14.23 -28.14 -20.87
CA TRP A 46 14.20 -26.97 -20.04
C TRP A 46 14.08 -27.38 -18.57
N HIS A 47 14.93 -26.81 -17.71
CA HIS A 47 14.85 -26.87 -16.27
C HIS A 47 14.81 -25.44 -15.72
N TYR A 48 13.94 -25.17 -14.76
CA TYR A 48 13.95 -23.94 -14.00
C TYR A 48 14.86 -24.13 -12.78
N GLN A 49 15.83 -23.26 -12.58
CA GLN A 49 16.82 -23.31 -11.50
C GLN A 49 16.71 -22.06 -10.66
N TRP A 50 16.69 -22.20 -9.35
CA TRP A 50 16.71 -21.07 -8.41
C TRP A 50 17.54 -21.39 -7.18
N ARG A 51 17.97 -20.35 -6.45
CA ARG A 51 18.66 -20.48 -5.17
C ARG A 51 17.63 -20.45 -4.03
N ASP A 52 17.76 -21.41 -3.09
CA ASP A 52 16.94 -21.54 -1.90
C ASP A 52 17.88 -21.62 -0.69
N GLY A 53 18.17 -20.49 -0.07
CA GLY A 53 19.30 -20.34 0.84
C GLY A 53 20.63 -20.65 0.14
N ASP A 54 21.42 -21.56 0.72
CA ASP A 54 22.70 -22.00 0.13
C ASP A 54 22.56 -23.13 -0.91
N LYS A 55 21.34 -23.62 -1.14
CA LYS A 55 21.09 -24.75 -2.04
C LYS A 55 20.54 -24.28 -3.39
N ILE A 56 21.05 -24.88 -4.46
CA ILE A 56 20.50 -24.71 -5.81
C ILE A 56 19.41 -25.78 -6.02
N ARG A 57 18.18 -25.32 -6.29
CA ARG A 57 17.04 -26.14 -6.63
C ARG A 57 16.81 -26.15 -8.13
N ASN A 58 16.34 -27.28 -8.65
CA ASN A 58 15.97 -27.44 -10.07
C ASN A 58 14.58 -28.06 -10.16
N LYS A 59 13.77 -27.53 -11.08
CA LYS A 59 12.46 -28.11 -11.44
C LYS A 59 12.48 -28.43 -12.93
N TYR A 60 12.10 -29.63 -13.31
CA TYR A 60 11.89 -30.01 -14.71
C TYR A 60 10.70 -29.23 -15.28
N VAL A 61 10.83 -28.74 -16.50
CA VAL A 61 9.80 -27.90 -17.17
C VAL A 61 9.24 -28.63 -18.41
N GLY A 62 10.11 -29.15 -19.27
CA GLY A 62 9.71 -29.93 -20.44
C GLY A 62 10.74 -29.93 -21.58
N PRO A 63 10.45 -30.60 -22.71
CA PRO A 63 11.37 -30.67 -23.84
C PRO A 63 11.60 -29.30 -24.50
N VAL A 64 12.82 -29.02 -24.97
CA VAL A 64 13.14 -27.81 -25.73
C VAL A 64 12.42 -27.80 -27.09
N SER A 65 12.12 -28.98 -27.62
CA SER A 65 11.40 -29.16 -28.91
C SER A 65 9.91 -28.80 -28.82
N ASP A 66 9.37 -28.64 -27.60
CA ASP A 66 7.99 -28.15 -27.39
C ASP A 66 7.94 -26.66 -27.57
N ALA A 67 7.25 -26.20 -28.63
CA ALA A 67 7.13 -24.78 -28.96
C ALA A 67 6.43 -23.99 -27.87
N ALA A 68 5.36 -24.53 -27.27
CA ALA A 68 4.60 -23.84 -26.20
C ALA A 68 5.44 -23.62 -24.94
N ILE A 69 6.29 -24.60 -24.61
CA ILE A 69 7.23 -24.48 -23.48
C ILE A 69 8.32 -23.46 -23.80
N SER A 70 8.90 -23.51 -25.02
CA SER A 70 9.94 -22.59 -25.44
C SER A 70 9.47 -21.13 -25.51
N ASP A 71 8.26 -20.88 -25.98
CA ASP A 71 7.60 -19.55 -25.95
C ASP A 71 7.37 -19.05 -24.51
N ARG A 72 7.03 -19.95 -23.60
CA ARG A 72 6.87 -19.63 -22.19
C ARG A 72 8.19 -19.25 -21.53
N VAL A 73 9.27 -19.96 -21.86
CA VAL A 73 10.64 -19.64 -21.43
C VAL A 73 11.11 -18.29 -21.98
N GLN A 74 10.80 -17.98 -23.23
CA GLN A 74 11.13 -16.67 -23.82
C GLN A 74 10.37 -15.54 -23.14
N ARG A 75 9.07 -15.70 -22.90
CA ARG A 75 8.27 -14.71 -22.13
C ARG A 75 8.85 -14.46 -20.75
N PHE A 76 9.25 -15.50 -20.04
CA PHE A 76 9.90 -15.35 -18.74
C PHE A 76 11.23 -14.57 -18.82
N SER A 77 12.02 -14.75 -19.88
CA SER A 77 13.25 -13.98 -20.06
C SER A 77 12.98 -12.49 -20.22
N SER A 78 11.91 -12.11 -20.93
CA SER A 78 11.49 -10.71 -21.05
C SER A 78 10.97 -10.14 -19.74
N LEU A 79 10.24 -10.91 -18.93
CA LEU A 79 9.79 -10.55 -17.60
C LEU A 79 10.95 -10.32 -16.64
N LYS A 80 11.96 -11.20 -16.68
CA LYS A 80 13.18 -11.05 -15.88
C LYS A 80 13.98 -9.80 -16.25
N ALA A 81 14.07 -9.47 -17.55
CA ALA A 81 14.68 -8.23 -18.02
C ALA A 81 13.88 -7.01 -17.54
N SER A 82 12.54 -7.07 -17.62
CA SER A 82 11.64 -6.04 -17.10
C SER A 82 11.81 -5.85 -15.59
N PHE A 83 11.89 -6.92 -14.81
CA PHE A 83 12.11 -6.85 -13.36
C PHE A 83 13.46 -6.19 -13.01
N LYS A 84 14.55 -6.59 -13.68
CA LYS A 84 15.88 -5.95 -13.49
C LYS A 84 15.83 -4.44 -13.81
N ARG A 85 15.15 -4.06 -14.88
CA ARG A 85 14.97 -2.65 -15.22
C ARG A 85 14.19 -1.91 -14.14
N ARG A 86 13.10 -2.47 -13.64
CA ARG A 86 12.33 -1.89 -12.52
C ARG A 86 13.17 -1.75 -11.25
N GLN A 87 14.02 -2.75 -10.91
CA GLN A 87 14.98 -2.63 -9.81
C GLN A 87 15.96 -1.47 -10.01
N THR A 88 16.42 -1.23 -11.22
CA THR A 88 17.31 -0.11 -11.54
C THR A 88 16.57 1.22 -11.34
N LEU A 89 15.30 1.32 -11.78
CA LEU A 89 14.47 2.50 -11.56
C LEU A 89 14.25 2.75 -10.07
N VAL A 90 13.93 1.71 -9.28
CA VAL A 90 13.78 1.84 -7.81
C VAL A 90 15.06 2.39 -7.18
N ARG A 91 16.24 1.85 -7.53
CA ARG A 91 17.52 2.34 -6.98
C ARG A 91 17.78 3.80 -7.34
N ALA A 92 17.50 4.19 -8.59
CA ALA A 92 17.66 5.57 -9.04
C ALA A 92 16.73 6.53 -8.26
N LEU A 93 15.48 6.14 -8.06
CA LEU A 93 14.49 6.91 -7.30
C LEU A 93 14.87 7.06 -5.82
N VAL A 94 15.35 6.00 -5.20
CA VAL A 94 15.86 6.05 -3.81
C VAL A 94 17.10 6.95 -3.72
N ALA A 95 18.01 6.87 -4.69
CA ALA A 95 19.17 7.76 -4.75
C ALA A 95 18.77 9.24 -4.96
N ALA A 96 17.66 9.50 -5.65
CA ALA A 96 17.07 10.82 -5.81
C ALA A 96 16.29 11.31 -4.58
N GLY A 97 16.29 10.55 -3.48
CA GLY A 97 15.71 10.96 -2.19
C GLY A 97 14.26 10.54 -1.96
N LEU A 98 13.64 9.77 -2.85
CA LEU A 98 12.30 9.24 -2.59
C LEU A 98 12.34 8.20 -1.46
N PRO A 99 11.32 8.18 -0.58
CA PRO A 99 11.29 7.26 0.54
C PRO A 99 11.10 5.81 0.11
N THR A 100 11.72 4.92 0.85
CA THR A 100 11.53 3.47 0.76
C THR A 100 11.01 2.94 2.09
N PRO A 101 10.13 1.95 2.09
CA PRO A 101 9.72 1.29 3.33
C PRO A 101 10.89 0.57 3.97
N ASP A 102 10.82 0.32 5.27
CA ASP A 102 11.73 -0.62 5.88
C ASP A 102 11.61 -2.01 5.24
N PRO A 103 12.65 -2.86 5.31
CA PRO A 103 12.67 -4.14 4.61
C PRO A 103 11.53 -5.09 4.98
N LEU A 104 11.05 -5.08 6.23
CA LEU A 104 9.94 -5.93 6.66
C LEU A 104 8.61 -5.44 6.10
N SER A 105 8.34 -4.15 6.23
CA SER A 105 7.15 -3.50 5.64
C SER A 105 7.07 -3.75 4.14
N GLY A 106 8.19 -3.58 3.43
CA GLY A 106 8.27 -3.82 1.99
C GLY A 106 7.91 -5.26 1.61
N ARG A 107 8.46 -6.25 2.32
CA ARG A 107 8.16 -7.68 2.09
C ARG A 107 6.70 -8.02 2.40
N ILE A 108 6.11 -7.43 3.45
CA ILE A 108 4.70 -7.66 3.81
C ILE A 108 3.78 -7.14 2.70
N VAL A 109 4.00 -5.90 2.24
CA VAL A 109 3.19 -5.31 1.16
C VAL A 109 3.36 -6.11 -0.14
N GLU A 110 4.59 -6.54 -0.47
CA GLU A 110 4.86 -7.38 -1.63
C GLU A 110 4.15 -8.75 -1.54
N ALA A 111 4.15 -9.39 -0.37
CA ALA A 111 3.48 -10.67 -0.17
C ALA A 111 1.95 -10.56 -0.33
N LEU A 112 1.34 -9.50 0.21
CA LEU A 112 -0.09 -9.23 0.04
C LEU A 112 -0.44 -8.84 -1.40
N TRP A 113 0.41 -8.09 -2.09
CA TRP A 113 0.26 -7.83 -3.51
C TRP A 113 0.27 -9.13 -4.33
N LYS A 114 1.28 -9.99 -4.13
CA LYS A 114 1.39 -11.30 -4.80
C LYS A 114 0.19 -12.22 -4.50
N ALA A 115 -0.36 -12.13 -3.30
CA ALA A 115 -1.57 -12.84 -2.93
C ALA A 115 -2.85 -12.28 -3.60
N GLY A 116 -2.78 -11.09 -4.23
CA GLY A 116 -3.91 -10.48 -4.93
C GLY A 116 -4.75 -9.52 -4.10
N PHE A 117 -4.28 -9.07 -2.93
CA PHE A 117 -5.03 -8.17 -2.06
C PHE A 117 -5.49 -6.88 -2.77
N PHE A 118 -4.59 -6.23 -3.52
CA PHE A 118 -4.92 -5.01 -4.26
C PHE A 118 -5.81 -5.29 -5.48
N ARG A 119 -5.68 -6.45 -6.13
CA ARG A 119 -6.57 -6.92 -7.19
C ARG A 119 -8.01 -7.06 -6.67
N LEU A 120 -8.18 -7.49 -5.45
CA LEU A 120 -9.47 -7.57 -4.76
C LEU A 120 -9.89 -6.23 -4.13
N ARG A 121 -9.41 -5.11 -4.66
CA ARG A 121 -9.71 -3.73 -4.24
C ARG A 121 -9.29 -3.44 -2.79
N GLY A 122 -8.26 -4.09 -2.28
CA GLY A 122 -7.60 -3.68 -1.06
C GLY A 122 -6.86 -2.36 -1.23
N VAL A 123 -6.74 -1.60 -0.16
CA VAL A 123 -6.09 -0.28 -0.12
C VAL A 123 -5.03 -0.29 0.97
N LEU A 124 -3.80 0.08 0.63
CA LEU A 124 -2.76 0.37 1.62
C LEU A 124 -3.06 1.72 2.23
N VAL A 125 -3.12 1.81 3.55
CA VAL A 125 -3.39 3.05 4.28
C VAL A 125 -2.28 3.35 5.28
N GLY A 126 -2.45 4.33 6.15
CA GLY A 126 -1.46 4.66 7.17
C GLY A 126 -0.15 5.23 6.61
N THR A 127 0.94 5.06 7.35
CA THR A 127 2.23 5.70 7.02
C THR A 127 2.87 5.14 5.74
N LEU A 128 2.66 3.87 5.42
CA LEU A 128 3.20 3.29 4.18
C LEU A 128 2.55 3.90 2.93
N ALA A 129 1.24 4.20 2.99
CA ALA A 129 0.58 4.97 1.93
C ALA A 129 1.13 6.40 1.83
N PHE A 130 1.41 7.05 2.98
CA PHE A 130 2.00 8.38 3.01
C PHE A 130 3.37 8.41 2.31
N GLN A 131 4.20 7.40 2.45
CA GLN A 131 5.49 7.32 1.75
C GLN A 131 5.32 7.36 0.22
N ALA A 132 4.27 6.73 -0.31
CA ALA A 132 4.04 6.66 -1.74
C ALA A 132 3.68 8.04 -2.36
N TYR A 133 3.15 8.98 -1.57
CA TYR A 133 2.83 10.33 -2.08
C TYR A 133 4.04 11.13 -2.51
N ALA A 134 5.25 10.84 -2.01
CA ALA A 134 6.46 11.49 -2.50
C ALA A 134 6.62 11.36 -4.02
N GLY A 135 6.43 10.14 -4.54
CA GLY A 135 6.49 9.89 -5.98
C GLY A 135 5.27 10.40 -6.74
N VAL A 136 4.06 10.23 -6.17
CA VAL A 136 2.80 10.68 -6.79
C VAL A 136 2.74 12.19 -6.96
N LEU A 137 3.24 12.93 -5.98
CA LEU A 137 3.20 14.40 -5.96
C LEU A 137 4.52 15.04 -6.42
N GLY A 138 5.57 14.26 -6.62
CA GLY A 138 6.89 14.75 -7.04
C GLY A 138 7.57 15.66 -6.01
N VAL A 139 7.47 15.31 -4.71
CA VAL A 139 7.98 16.13 -3.60
C VAL A 139 8.76 15.28 -2.60
N GLU A 140 9.73 15.90 -1.92
CA GLU A 140 10.38 15.27 -0.78
C GLU A 140 9.49 15.39 0.48
N LEU A 141 9.24 14.25 1.12
CA LEU A 141 8.59 14.18 2.43
C LEU A 141 9.68 14.11 3.52
N GLY A 142 9.55 14.88 4.59
CA GLY A 142 10.49 14.82 5.71
C GLY A 142 10.64 13.40 6.28
N ARG A 143 11.79 13.09 6.89
CA ARG A 143 12.07 11.72 7.39
C ARG A 143 11.20 11.30 8.57
N ARG A 144 10.90 12.21 9.49
CA ARG A 144 10.20 11.92 10.74
C ARG A 144 8.78 11.36 10.55
N PRO A 145 7.94 11.93 9.69
CA PRO A 145 6.58 11.41 9.47
C PRO A 145 6.54 10.08 8.72
N LEU A 146 7.67 9.59 8.18
CA LEU A 146 7.77 8.34 7.42
C LEU A 146 8.02 7.09 8.26
N MET A 147 8.43 7.25 9.52
CA MET A 147 8.76 6.10 10.39
C MET A 147 7.49 5.39 10.85
N THR A 148 7.48 4.06 10.75
CA THR A 148 6.37 3.23 11.22
C THR A 148 6.85 1.84 11.65
N GLN A 149 6.11 1.22 12.58
CA GLN A 149 6.27 -0.17 13.01
C GLN A 149 4.95 -0.93 12.80
N ASP A 150 4.12 -0.44 11.90
CA ASP A 150 2.83 -1.01 11.57
C ASP A 150 2.55 -0.90 10.06
N ALA A 151 1.73 -1.81 9.55
CA ALA A 151 1.19 -1.77 8.20
C ALA A 151 -0.32 -1.91 8.27
N ASP A 152 -1.03 -0.94 7.71
CA ASP A 152 -2.48 -0.88 7.73
C ASP A 152 -3.04 -1.16 6.33
N PHE A 153 -3.98 -2.09 6.24
CA PHE A 153 -4.66 -2.48 5.01
C PHE A 153 -6.16 -2.32 5.17
N ALA A 154 -6.81 -1.65 4.23
CA ALA A 154 -8.23 -1.38 4.27
C ALA A 154 -8.97 -1.98 3.07
N GLN A 155 -10.23 -2.38 3.26
CA GLN A 155 -11.10 -2.83 2.19
C GLN A 155 -12.57 -2.59 2.57
N PHE A 156 -13.38 -2.19 1.61
CA PHE A 156 -14.83 -2.17 1.80
C PHE A 156 -15.38 -3.59 1.96
N TRP A 157 -16.12 -3.85 3.02
CA TRP A 157 -16.73 -5.15 3.28
C TRP A 157 -17.71 -5.58 2.15
N GLY A 158 -18.52 -4.64 1.61
CA GLY A 158 -19.46 -4.93 0.52
C GLY A 158 -18.77 -5.36 -0.77
N VAL A 159 -17.58 -4.81 -1.05
CA VAL A 159 -16.73 -5.26 -2.16
C VAL A 159 -16.25 -6.68 -1.92
N SER A 160 -15.81 -6.98 -0.69
CA SER A 160 -15.37 -8.32 -0.29
C SER A 160 -16.46 -9.39 -0.51
N GLU A 161 -17.72 -9.07 -0.26
CA GLU A 161 -18.84 -10.00 -0.48
C GLU A 161 -19.16 -10.19 -1.97
N ASN A 162 -19.09 -9.14 -2.78
CA ASN A 162 -19.51 -9.14 -4.17
C ASN A 162 -18.49 -9.78 -5.13
N ILE A 163 -17.20 -9.69 -4.84
CA ILE A 163 -16.14 -10.20 -5.73
C ILE A 163 -16.19 -11.74 -5.87
N GLY A 164 -16.59 -12.46 -4.82
CA GLY A 164 -16.67 -13.93 -4.86
C GLY A 164 -15.31 -14.65 -4.86
N ASP A 165 -14.19 -13.92 -4.76
CA ASP A 165 -12.81 -14.40 -4.73
C ASP A 165 -12.15 -14.06 -3.39
N SER A 166 -11.06 -14.73 -3.04
CA SER A 166 -10.33 -14.51 -1.79
C SER A 166 -8.83 -14.71 -1.97
N ILE A 167 -8.05 -14.02 -1.15
CA ILE A 167 -6.63 -14.36 -0.95
C ILE A 167 -6.50 -15.56 0.00
N GLU A 168 -5.30 -16.13 0.11
CA GLU A 168 -4.99 -17.03 1.21
C GLU A 168 -5.18 -16.34 2.57
N PRO A 169 -5.45 -17.10 3.66
CA PRO A 169 -5.57 -16.50 4.99
C PRO A 169 -4.38 -15.59 5.32
N PRO A 170 -4.63 -14.34 5.77
CA PRO A 170 -3.56 -13.37 6.04
C PRO A 170 -2.42 -13.89 6.91
N LEU A 171 -2.73 -14.71 7.93
CA LEU A 171 -1.69 -15.30 8.78
C LEU A 171 -0.73 -16.21 7.98
N LYS A 172 -1.25 -16.96 6.99
CA LYS A 172 -0.40 -17.83 6.16
C LYS A 172 0.52 -17.01 5.28
N ILE A 173 0.01 -15.92 4.69
CA ILE A 173 0.79 -14.98 3.87
C ILE A 173 1.88 -14.33 4.72
N LEU A 174 1.53 -13.81 5.89
CA LEU A 174 2.46 -13.14 6.81
C LEU A 174 3.54 -14.08 7.34
N ARG A 175 3.20 -15.33 7.67
CA ARG A 175 4.18 -16.35 8.06
C ARG A 175 5.13 -16.75 6.94
N GLY A 176 4.74 -16.57 5.70
CA GLY A 176 5.64 -16.69 4.54
C GLY A 176 6.72 -15.61 4.49
N VAL A 177 6.50 -14.47 5.17
CA VAL A 177 7.47 -13.37 5.29
C VAL A 177 8.30 -13.49 6.56
N ASP A 178 7.66 -13.81 7.68
CA ASP A 178 8.25 -13.98 9.02
C ASP A 178 7.38 -15.01 9.78
N GLU A 179 7.95 -16.18 10.08
CA GLU A 179 7.25 -17.29 10.73
C GLU A 179 6.73 -16.98 12.14
N THR A 180 7.29 -15.94 12.79
CA THR A 180 6.90 -15.51 14.14
C THR A 180 5.56 -14.76 14.19
N PHE A 181 4.95 -14.44 13.04
CA PHE A 181 3.63 -13.82 13.02
C PHE A 181 2.57 -14.71 13.69
N ARG A 182 1.78 -14.06 14.54
CA ARG A 182 0.65 -14.67 15.24
C ARG A 182 -0.56 -13.75 15.21
N GLN A 183 -1.72 -14.32 15.32
CA GLN A 183 -2.97 -13.58 15.51
C GLN A 183 -2.98 -12.88 16.86
N VAL A 184 -3.51 -11.66 16.88
CA VAL A 184 -3.87 -10.97 18.12
C VAL A 184 -5.38 -11.15 18.31
N PRO A 185 -5.83 -11.89 19.36
CA PRO A 185 -7.26 -12.09 19.60
C PRO A 185 -8.00 -10.76 19.71
N HIS A 186 -9.18 -10.68 19.11
CA HIS A 186 -10.04 -9.50 19.24
C HIS A 186 -10.98 -9.64 20.42
N VAL A 187 -11.22 -8.54 21.14
CA VAL A 187 -12.03 -8.55 22.37
C VAL A 187 -13.49 -9.02 22.12
N SER A 188 -14.07 -8.66 20.95
CA SER A 188 -15.45 -9.02 20.61
C SER A 188 -15.62 -10.42 20.04
N ASP A 189 -14.57 -11.01 19.45
CA ASP A 189 -14.56 -12.37 18.87
C ASP A 189 -13.14 -12.92 18.93
N PRO A 190 -12.80 -13.75 19.91
CA PRO A 190 -11.46 -14.32 20.06
C PRO A 190 -11.03 -15.27 18.92
N PHE A 191 -11.99 -15.76 18.13
CA PHE A 191 -11.74 -16.69 17.00
C PHE A 191 -11.44 -15.96 15.69
N VAL A 192 -11.60 -14.61 15.66
CA VAL A 192 -11.41 -13.80 14.47
C VAL A 192 -10.43 -12.68 14.76
N SER A 193 -9.32 -12.69 14.06
CA SER A 193 -8.31 -11.64 14.17
C SER A 193 -8.43 -10.60 13.07
N THR A 194 -8.30 -9.36 13.47
CA THR A 194 -8.15 -8.19 12.59
C THR A 194 -6.72 -7.68 12.59
N ARG A 195 -5.90 -8.17 13.53
CA ARG A 195 -4.53 -7.75 13.79
C ARG A 195 -3.61 -8.93 13.91
N TYR A 196 -2.41 -8.78 13.38
CA TYR A 196 -1.33 -9.75 13.46
C TYR A 196 -0.08 -9.08 14.01
N ARG A 197 0.72 -9.82 14.78
CA ARG A 197 1.94 -9.32 15.42
C ARG A 197 3.06 -10.33 15.26
N ASN A 198 4.26 -9.89 14.88
CA ASN A 198 5.45 -10.74 14.85
C ASN A 198 6.21 -10.74 16.19
N GLY A 199 7.32 -11.49 16.24
CA GLY A 199 8.16 -11.56 17.43
C GLY A 199 8.89 -10.27 17.82
N GLN A 200 8.94 -9.28 16.93
CA GLN A 200 9.54 -7.95 17.14
C GLN A 200 8.49 -6.86 17.37
N ASP A 201 7.26 -7.23 17.70
CA ASP A 201 6.11 -6.34 17.91
C ASP A 201 5.68 -5.51 16.68
N TYR A 202 6.09 -5.90 15.48
CA TYR A 202 5.57 -5.31 14.26
C TYR A 202 4.09 -5.71 14.06
N LEU A 203 3.24 -4.73 13.76
CA LEU A 203 1.80 -4.93 13.65
C LEU A 203 1.33 -4.87 12.19
N VAL A 204 0.38 -5.74 11.87
CA VAL A 204 -0.36 -5.70 10.60
C VAL A 204 -1.85 -5.69 10.91
N ASP A 205 -2.53 -4.62 10.49
CA ASP A 205 -3.95 -4.39 10.73
C ASP A 205 -4.77 -4.48 9.45
N PHE A 206 -5.89 -5.21 9.50
CA PHE A 206 -6.91 -5.19 8.46
C PHE A 206 -8.12 -4.41 8.95
N LEU A 207 -8.54 -3.45 8.11
CA LEU A 207 -9.51 -2.42 8.47
C LEU A 207 -10.66 -2.42 7.45
N THR A 208 -11.86 -2.03 7.91
CA THR A 208 -13.02 -1.80 7.02
C THR A 208 -13.82 -0.59 7.51
N PRO A 209 -14.54 0.11 6.63
CA PRO A 209 -15.45 1.16 7.06
C PRO A 209 -16.48 0.66 8.07
N ASN A 210 -16.81 1.49 9.06
CA ASN A 210 -17.86 1.18 10.01
C ASN A 210 -19.21 1.03 9.31
N ARG A 211 -20.03 0.07 9.75
CA ARG A 211 -21.39 -0.16 9.24
C ARG A 211 -22.40 0.62 10.08
N GLY A 212 -22.91 1.72 9.52
CA GLY A 212 -24.08 2.41 10.10
C GLY A 212 -23.89 2.95 11.53
N SER A 213 -24.78 2.59 12.43
CA SER A 213 -24.87 3.15 13.78
C SER A 213 -23.69 2.79 14.69
N GLU A 214 -23.59 3.50 15.82
CA GLU A 214 -22.57 3.28 16.87
C GLU A 214 -22.63 1.87 17.47
N ASP A 215 -23.76 1.18 17.41
CA ASP A 215 -23.96 -0.17 17.94
C ASP A 215 -23.06 -1.24 17.30
N HIS A 216 -22.51 -0.97 16.12
CA HIS A 216 -21.55 -1.84 15.43
C HIS A 216 -20.09 -1.48 15.69
N GLN A 217 -19.83 -0.42 16.47
CA GLN A 217 -18.47 -0.03 16.82
C GLN A 217 -17.74 -1.14 17.59
N GLY A 218 -16.52 -1.45 17.17
CA GLY A 218 -15.70 -2.46 17.84
C GLY A 218 -16.07 -3.92 17.56
N LYS A 219 -17.13 -4.20 16.79
CA LYS A 219 -17.43 -5.56 16.36
C LYS A 219 -16.65 -5.93 15.10
N VAL A 220 -15.93 -7.03 15.16
CA VAL A 220 -15.17 -7.53 14.00
C VAL A 220 -16.10 -7.82 12.83
N VAL A 221 -15.68 -7.42 11.64
CA VAL A 221 -16.36 -7.75 10.38
C VAL A 221 -15.60 -8.85 9.69
N ARG A 222 -16.25 -10.00 9.44
CA ARG A 222 -15.64 -11.09 8.65
C ARG A 222 -15.57 -10.69 7.18
N MET A 223 -14.40 -10.86 6.57
CA MET A 223 -14.12 -10.45 5.21
C MET A 223 -13.93 -11.68 4.33
N ARG A 224 -14.83 -11.91 3.38
CA ARG A 224 -14.74 -13.04 2.45
C ARG A 224 -13.45 -12.99 1.62
N ALA A 225 -13.08 -11.83 1.12
CA ALA A 225 -11.85 -11.65 0.35
C ALA A 225 -10.57 -11.94 1.15
N LEU A 226 -10.63 -11.93 2.49
CA LEU A 226 -9.56 -12.31 3.41
C LEU A 226 -9.72 -13.75 3.93
N ALA A 227 -10.32 -14.63 3.14
CA ALA A 227 -10.61 -16.02 3.51
C ALA A 227 -11.38 -16.15 4.85
N GLY A 228 -12.29 -15.24 5.14
CA GLY A 228 -13.07 -15.22 6.37
C GLY A 228 -12.36 -14.62 7.59
N SER A 229 -11.14 -14.14 7.45
CA SER A 229 -10.46 -13.36 8.50
C SER A 229 -11.17 -12.05 8.75
N GLY A 230 -10.92 -11.43 9.91
CA GLY A 230 -11.59 -10.20 10.33
C GLY A 230 -10.96 -8.94 9.78
N ALA A 231 -11.76 -7.87 9.73
CA ALA A 231 -11.32 -6.50 9.63
C ALA A 231 -11.95 -5.67 10.76
N ALA A 232 -11.16 -4.76 11.34
CA ALA A 232 -11.63 -3.85 12.37
C ALA A 232 -12.41 -2.69 11.72
N PRO A 233 -13.68 -2.46 12.13
CA PRO A 233 -14.44 -1.33 11.61
C PRO A 233 -13.89 -0.02 12.17
N LEU A 234 -13.60 0.94 11.29
CA LEU A 234 -13.16 2.28 11.66
C LEU A 234 -14.10 3.35 11.11
N ARG A 235 -14.38 4.36 11.93
CA ARG A 235 -15.09 5.57 11.52
C ARG A 235 -14.25 6.37 10.53
N HIS A 236 -14.92 7.04 9.63
CA HIS A 236 -14.31 7.92 8.61
C HIS A 236 -13.40 7.21 7.60
N LEU A 237 -13.27 5.88 7.67
CA LEU A 237 -12.44 5.10 6.76
C LEU A 237 -13.07 5.03 5.36
N ASP A 238 -14.39 5.04 5.26
CA ASP A 238 -15.15 5.15 4.01
C ASP A 238 -14.75 6.38 3.19
N PHE A 239 -14.65 7.53 3.85
CA PHE A 239 -14.16 8.75 3.21
C PHE A 239 -12.71 8.60 2.74
N LEU A 240 -11.84 8.00 3.56
CA LEU A 240 -10.42 7.84 3.24
C LEU A 240 -10.21 6.99 1.99
N ILE A 241 -10.86 5.82 1.92
CA ILE A 241 -10.62 4.84 0.85
C ILE A 241 -11.59 4.95 -0.33
N HIS A 242 -12.37 6.03 -0.40
CA HIS A 242 -13.24 6.31 -1.54
C HIS A 242 -12.43 6.75 -2.75
N GLU A 243 -12.65 6.10 -3.90
CA GLU A 243 -11.93 6.36 -5.15
C GLU A 243 -10.38 6.39 -5.00
N PRO A 244 -9.78 5.31 -4.51
CA PRO A 244 -8.34 5.29 -4.27
C PRO A 244 -7.57 5.36 -5.58
N GLU A 245 -6.32 5.83 -5.53
CA GLU A 245 -5.42 5.92 -6.69
C GLU A 245 -4.36 4.81 -6.69
N ARG A 246 -3.86 4.47 -7.88
CA ARG A 246 -2.76 3.51 -8.03
C ARG A 246 -1.43 4.20 -7.83
N SER A 247 -0.52 3.49 -7.18
CA SER A 247 0.85 3.94 -6.94
C SER A 247 1.82 2.76 -6.92
N VAL A 248 3.08 3.03 -6.66
CA VAL A 248 4.13 2.02 -6.50
C VAL A 248 4.95 2.31 -5.26
N LEU A 249 5.13 1.29 -4.42
CA LEU A 249 6.00 1.36 -3.26
C LEU A 249 7.43 0.98 -3.68
N LEU A 250 8.44 1.77 -3.28
CA LEU A 250 9.83 1.57 -3.69
C LEU A 250 10.48 0.42 -2.89
N HIS A 251 10.08 -0.81 -3.22
CA HIS A 251 10.63 -2.04 -2.66
C HIS A 251 10.89 -3.04 -3.79
N ALA A 252 11.98 -3.79 -3.74
CA ALA A 252 12.38 -4.77 -4.75
C ALA A 252 12.37 -4.18 -6.17
N GLY A 253 11.49 -4.62 -7.03
CA GLY A 253 11.30 -4.08 -8.39
C GLY A 253 10.14 -3.07 -8.52
N GLY A 254 9.71 -2.47 -7.40
CA GLY A 254 8.50 -1.66 -7.31
C GLY A 254 7.26 -2.54 -7.10
N VAL A 255 6.58 -2.32 -5.97
CA VAL A 255 5.37 -3.06 -5.61
C VAL A 255 4.14 -2.22 -5.96
N PRO A 256 3.31 -2.64 -6.92
CA PRO A 256 2.06 -1.95 -7.22
C PRO A 256 1.14 -1.96 -6.00
N VAL A 257 0.63 -0.80 -5.65
CA VAL A 257 -0.30 -0.62 -4.53
C VAL A 257 -1.44 0.29 -4.92
N THR A 258 -2.55 0.13 -4.24
CA THR A 258 -3.66 1.09 -4.26
C THR A 258 -3.62 1.86 -2.95
N ILE A 259 -3.64 3.17 -3.01
CA ILE A 259 -3.56 4.07 -1.86
C ILE A 259 -4.73 5.07 -1.89
N PRO A 260 -5.11 5.68 -0.77
CA PRO A 260 -6.09 6.77 -0.78
C PRO A 260 -5.60 7.94 -1.65
N ARG A 261 -6.50 8.74 -2.16
CA ARG A 261 -6.13 10.04 -2.75
C ARG A 261 -5.50 10.92 -1.68
N ALA A 262 -4.43 11.62 -2.05
CA ALA A 262 -3.66 12.44 -1.11
C ALA A 262 -4.52 13.51 -0.41
N GLU A 263 -5.49 14.08 -1.11
CA GLU A 263 -6.42 15.09 -0.62
C GLU A 263 -7.33 14.53 0.49
N ARG A 264 -7.89 13.34 0.25
CA ARG A 264 -8.71 12.62 1.25
C ARG A 264 -7.87 12.19 2.44
N TYR A 265 -6.64 11.77 2.20
CA TYR A 265 -5.71 11.41 3.28
C TYR A 265 -5.40 12.61 4.17
N ALA A 266 -5.07 13.78 3.60
CA ALA A 266 -4.78 14.99 4.35
C ALA A 266 -5.96 15.42 5.25
N VAL A 267 -7.16 15.48 4.67
CA VAL A 267 -8.39 15.84 5.39
C VAL A 267 -8.73 14.79 6.46
N HIS A 268 -8.63 13.52 6.15
CA HIS A 268 -8.88 12.42 7.11
C HIS A 268 -7.92 12.48 8.30
N LYS A 269 -6.66 12.81 8.08
CA LYS A 269 -5.66 12.95 9.15
C LYS A 269 -6.03 14.05 10.15
N LEU A 270 -6.62 15.16 9.71
CA LEU A 270 -7.14 16.21 10.59
C LEU A 270 -8.27 15.68 11.49
N ILE A 271 -9.17 14.88 10.92
CA ILE A 271 -10.29 14.30 11.65
C ILE A 271 -9.83 13.31 12.72
N VAL A 272 -8.99 12.33 12.33
CA VAL A 272 -8.57 11.27 13.25
C VAL A 272 -7.60 11.74 14.32
N ALA A 273 -6.79 12.77 14.04
CA ALA A 273 -5.88 13.36 15.02
C ALA A 273 -6.61 13.86 16.26
N VAL A 274 -7.86 14.32 16.12
CA VAL A 274 -8.68 14.82 17.24
C VAL A 274 -9.07 13.72 18.21
N ASP A 275 -9.34 12.51 17.68
CA ASP A 275 -9.80 11.36 18.46
C ASP A 275 -8.66 10.48 18.99
N ARG A 276 -7.40 10.78 18.61
CA ARG A 276 -6.24 9.98 19.03
C ARG A 276 -5.98 10.10 20.52
N VAL A 277 -6.07 8.99 21.25
CA VAL A 277 -5.63 8.88 22.64
C VAL A 277 -4.08 9.00 22.74
N ASN A 278 -3.36 8.40 21.78
CA ASN A 278 -1.90 8.47 21.73
C ASN A 278 -1.46 9.81 21.13
N GLN A 279 -0.90 10.69 21.99
CA GLN A 279 -0.48 12.03 21.61
C GLN A 279 0.61 12.03 20.50
N ALA A 280 1.56 11.09 20.53
CA ALA A 280 2.60 11.00 19.51
C ALA A 280 2.01 10.65 18.13
N LYS A 281 1.01 9.77 18.08
CA LYS A 281 0.27 9.47 16.85
C LYS A 281 -0.55 10.67 16.38
N SER A 282 -1.16 11.44 17.29
CA SER A 282 -1.89 12.66 16.96
C SER A 282 -0.99 13.71 16.32
N VAL A 283 0.19 13.97 16.91
CA VAL A 283 1.18 14.90 16.37
C VAL A 283 1.64 14.47 14.99
N LYS A 284 1.95 13.19 14.81
CA LYS A 284 2.33 12.63 13.50
C LYS A 284 1.23 12.77 12.45
N ASP A 285 -0.03 12.56 12.83
CA ASP A 285 -1.17 12.73 11.91
C ASP A 285 -1.31 14.18 11.45
N ILE A 286 -1.13 15.16 12.36
CA ILE A 286 -1.12 16.59 12.02
C ILE A 286 0.08 16.97 11.14
N GLU A 287 1.26 16.45 11.43
CA GLU A 287 2.47 16.68 10.62
C GLU A 287 2.29 16.16 9.18
N GLN A 288 1.76 14.94 9.01
CA GLN A 288 1.44 14.37 7.70
C GLN A 288 0.38 15.20 6.96
N ALA A 289 -0.66 15.64 7.66
CA ALA A 289 -1.69 16.50 7.08
C ALA A 289 -1.12 17.84 6.62
N SER A 290 -0.30 18.51 7.45
CA SER A 290 0.34 19.78 7.14
C SER A 290 1.17 19.70 5.87
N ILE A 291 2.05 18.70 5.78
CA ILE A 291 2.91 18.49 4.60
C ILE A 291 2.06 18.32 3.34
N LEU A 292 1.03 17.48 3.39
CA LEU A 292 0.17 17.27 2.22
C LEU A 292 -0.65 18.50 1.86
N ILE A 293 -1.16 19.25 2.83
CA ILE A 293 -1.92 20.49 2.57
C ILE A 293 -1.05 21.50 1.83
N ASP A 294 0.19 21.73 2.27
CA ASP A 294 1.10 22.67 1.64
C ASP A 294 1.43 22.26 0.20
N VAL A 295 1.61 20.96 -0.05
CA VAL A 295 1.85 20.41 -1.39
C VAL A 295 0.61 20.53 -2.28
N LEU A 296 -0.53 20.12 -1.76
CA LEU A 296 -1.78 20.02 -2.52
C LEU A 296 -2.36 21.37 -2.85
N ALA A 297 -2.18 22.37 -1.98
CA ALA A 297 -2.59 23.74 -2.27
C ALA A 297 -1.92 24.33 -3.53
N VAL A 298 -0.71 23.82 -3.88
CA VAL A 298 0.02 24.21 -5.09
C VAL A 298 -0.29 23.28 -6.26
N ARG A 299 -0.32 21.96 -6.02
CA ARG A 299 -0.39 20.94 -7.09
C ARG A 299 -1.82 20.59 -7.50
N ARG A 300 -2.75 20.53 -6.53
CA ARG A 300 -4.13 20.04 -6.70
C ARG A 300 -5.11 20.82 -5.81
N PRO A 301 -5.17 22.18 -5.95
CA PRO A 301 -5.97 23.02 -5.05
C PRO A 301 -7.48 22.71 -5.14
N ALA A 302 -7.99 22.47 -6.33
CA ALA A 302 -9.40 22.16 -6.55
C ALA A 302 -9.81 20.84 -5.87
N GLU A 303 -9.01 19.82 -6.01
CA GLU A 303 -9.25 18.49 -5.42
C GLU A 303 -9.15 18.54 -3.88
N LEU A 304 -8.22 19.34 -3.33
CA LEU A 304 -8.14 19.55 -1.88
C LEU A 304 -9.38 20.26 -1.36
N ALA A 305 -9.85 21.30 -2.04
CA ALA A 305 -11.07 22.02 -1.69
C ALA A 305 -12.32 21.12 -1.79
N GLU A 306 -12.39 20.26 -2.80
CA GLU A 306 -13.47 19.28 -2.95
C GLU A 306 -13.48 18.25 -1.84
N ALA A 307 -12.31 17.68 -1.50
CA ALA A 307 -12.20 16.72 -0.38
C ALA A 307 -12.62 17.36 0.93
N TRP A 308 -12.23 18.62 1.18
CA TRP A 308 -12.68 19.38 2.35
C TRP A 308 -14.20 19.58 2.36
N LYS A 309 -14.79 20.06 1.25
CA LYS A 309 -16.24 20.28 1.11
C LYS A 309 -17.04 19.00 1.32
N THR A 310 -16.55 17.89 0.76
CA THR A 310 -17.16 16.57 0.94
C THR A 310 -17.18 16.18 2.41
N ALA A 311 -16.06 16.27 3.10
CA ALA A 311 -15.97 15.98 4.52
C ALA A 311 -16.85 16.93 5.38
N TRP A 312 -16.86 18.23 5.04
CA TRP A 312 -17.65 19.26 5.72
C TRP A 312 -19.17 19.03 5.59
N SER A 313 -19.62 18.56 4.42
CA SER A 313 -21.04 18.31 4.14
C SER A 313 -21.61 17.10 4.88
N THR A 314 -20.75 16.20 5.38
CA THR A 314 -21.16 14.94 6.05
C THR A 314 -21.95 15.18 7.35
N GLY A 315 -21.68 16.27 8.07
CA GLY A 315 -22.51 16.62 9.26
C GLY A 315 -21.79 17.41 10.34
N LYS A 316 -22.53 17.71 11.44
CA LYS A 316 -22.01 18.56 12.52
C LYS A 316 -20.75 18.02 13.20
N GLU A 317 -20.71 16.72 13.45
CA GLU A 317 -19.56 16.09 14.12
C GLU A 317 -18.30 16.20 13.26
N TRP A 318 -18.42 15.97 11.95
CA TRP A 318 -17.32 16.11 11.01
C TRP A 318 -16.80 17.55 10.98
N ARG A 319 -17.70 18.54 10.90
CA ARG A 319 -17.31 19.96 10.93
C ARG A 319 -16.52 20.29 12.18
N ARG A 320 -17.03 19.90 13.36
CA ARG A 320 -16.34 20.11 14.64
C ARG A 320 -14.94 19.50 14.65
N LYS A 321 -14.79 18.26 14.16
CA LYS A 321 -13.48 17.58 14.09
C LYS A 321 -12.54 18.25 13.07
N LEU A 322 -13.05 18.65 11.92
CA LEU A 322 -12.29 19.38 10.92
C LEU A 322 -11.75 20.70 11.46
N GLU A 323 -12.58 21.50 12.13
CA GLU A 323 -12.16 22.74 12.78
C GLU A 323 -11.14 22.52 13.89
N SER A 324 -11.39 21.53 14.74
CA SER A 324 -10.45 21.16 15.81
C SER A 324 -9.12 20.65 15.25
N GLY A 325 -9.14 19.86 14.18
CA GLY A 325 -7.92 19.38 13.52
C GLY A 325 -7.17 20.50 12.81
N ARG A 326 -7.88 21.38 12.10
CA ARG A 326 -7.30 22.57 11.47
C ARG A 326 -6.61 23.46 12.49
N ALA A 327 -7.22 23.70 13.64
CA ALA A 327 -6.66 24.52 14.72
C ALA A 327 -5.34 23.95 15.29
N ARG A 328 -5.03 22.69 15.06
CA ARG A 328 -3.75 22.04 15.47
C ARG A 328 -2.65 22.13 14.41
N LEU A 329 -2.97 22.55 13.20
CA LEU A 329 -1.97 22.77 12.16
C LEU A 329 -1.05 23.94 12.52
N PRO A 330 0.20 23.99 12.01
CA PRO A 330 1.03 25.19 12.02
C PRO A 330 0.30 26.37 11.34
N GLY A 331 0.54 27.59 11.82
CA GLY A 331 -0.18 28.79 11.33
C GLY A 331 -0.14 28.99 9.81
N GLU A 332 0.99 28.71 9.17
CA GLU A 332 1.13 28.78 7.71
C GLU A 332 0.21 27.77 7.00
N ALA A 333 0.20 26.50 7.45
CA ALA A 333 -0.65 25.47 6.86
C ALA A 333 -2.16 25.75 7.12
N GLN A 334 -2.50 26.38 8.26
CA GLN A 334 -3.87 26.84 8.51
C GLN A 334 -4.31 27.89 7.49
N ALA A 335 -3.45 28.89 7.25
CA ALA A 335 -3.72 29.94 6.28
C ALA A 335 -3.81 29.38 4.85
N THR A 336 -2.88 28.50 4.48
CA THR A 336 -2.86 27.80 3.19
C THR A 336 -4.15 27.05 2.94
N LEU A 337 -4.58 26.21 3.90
CA LEU A 337 -5.83 25.45 3.78
C LEU A 337 -7.05 26.37 3.66
N LYS A 338 -7.12 27.40 4.49
CA LYS A 338 -8.21 28.39 4.45
C LYS A 338 -8.33 29.04 3.09
N ASN A 339 -7.22 29.59 2.57
CA ASN A 339 -7.19 30.27 1.28
C ASN A 339 -7.59 29.32 0.13
N THR A 340 -7.12 28.05 0.16
CA THR A 340 -7.46 27.05 -0.84
C THR A 340 -8.96 26.72 -0.85
N VAL A 341 -9.54 26.55 0.32
CA VAL A 341 -10.97 26.20 0.45
C VAL A 341 -11.91 27.37 0.14
N GLU A 342 -11.53 28.60 0.52
CA GLU A 342 -12.33 29.82 0.28
C GLU A 342 -12.15 30.35 -1.14
N GLY A 343 -10.95 30.26 -1.72
CA GLY A 343 -10.64 30.71 -3.08
C GLY A 343 -11.23 29.83 -4.19
N SER A 344 -11.77 28.65 -3.84
CA SER A 344 -12.46 27.72 -4.76
C SER A 344 -14.00 27.87 -4.73
N ARG A 345 -14.50 29.01 -4.23
CA ARG A 345 -15.95 29.33 -4.23
C ARG A 345 -16.39 30.01 -5.48
#